data_468c1739469ba0d7aa92aa23bbe9806a
#
_entry.id   468c1739469ba0d7aa92aa23bbe9806a
#
_cell.length_a   1.000
_cell.length_b   1.000
_cell.length_c   1.000
_cell.angle_alpha   90.00
_cell.angle_beta   90.00
_cell.angle_gamma   90.00
#
_symmetry.space_group_name_H-M   'P 1'
#
loop_
_entity.id
_entity.type
_entity.pdbx_description
1 polymer ?
#
loop_
_entity_poly.entity_id
_entity_poly.type
_entity_poly.pdbx_seq_one_letter_code
_entity_poly.pdbx_strand_id
1 'polypeptide(L)'
;MRLSIAIPTFEYKGKGAEFLDFLFRTIEIQTFKDFEVVVSDHSKDEKLVDVIDSFKSKFDIKYIKNKNSLGNGPANTNNAIRNCSGEIIKLMFQDDFFYDSQALKKIYDSFDDKHDWLVCGSNHTQNNGKSFYRNIYPKWNKRIIKGVNTISSPSVMAAKKKVFDQIKFDESLVMMMDCEIYFHIKKEFGEPIYLHEILVSNRIHQDQISSRYNSSSNSANDLDLEIKYCLSKHLK
;
A
#
# COMPACT_ATOMS: atom_id res chain seq x y z
N MET A 1 0.71 -1.68 21.70
CA MET A 1 0.58 -0.80 20.50
C MET A 1 -0.56 -1.31 19.65
N ARG A 2 -1.48 -0.47 19.21
CA ARG A 2 -2.55 -0.86 18.27
C ARG A 2 -2.07 -0.68 16.83
N LEU A 3 -2.52 -1.54 15.90
CA LEU A 3 -2.20 -1.44 14.49
C LEU A 3 -3.39 -0.90 13.70
N SER A 4 -3.14 -0.03 12.70
CA SER A 4 -4.15 0.36 11.71
C SER A 4 -3.77 -0.21 10.34
N ILE A 5 -4.74 -0.79 9.64
CA ILE A 5 -4.61 -1.18 8.23
C ILE A 5 -5.21 -0.06 7.39
N ALA A 6 -4.38 0.71 6.68
CA ALA A 6 -4.80 1.81 5.83
C ALA A 6 -5.03 1.34 4.40
N ILE A 7 -6.27 1.46 3.92
CA ILE A 7 -6.71 0.94 2.62
C ILE A 7 -7.27 2.07 1.77
N PRO A 8 -6.50 2.61 0.80
CA PRO A 8 -7.05 3.46 -0.23
C PRO A 8 -7.83 2.61 -1.24
N THR A 9 -9.07 3.00 -1.53
CA THR A 9 -9.95 2.26 -2.42
C THR A 9 -10.51 3.12 -3.55
N PHE A 10 -10.83 2.46 -4.65
CA PHE A 10 -11.50 3.05 -5.80
C PHE A 10 -12.26 1.98 -6.57
N GLU A 11 -13.56 2.22 -6.80
CA GLU A 11 -14.37 1.33 -7.63
C GLU A 11 -14.10 1.59 -9.11
N TYR A 12 -13.77 0.55 -9.84
CA TYR A 12 -13.59 0.60 -11.28
C TYR A 12 -14.14 -0.67 -11.93
N LYS A 13 -15.22 -0.51 -12.68
CA LYS A 13 -15.86 -1.60 -13.45
C LYS A 13 -16.25 -2.83 -12.62
N GLY A 14 -16.64 -2.66 -11.35
CA GLY A 14 -16.98 -3.74 -10.42
C GLY A 14 -15.77 -4.41 -9.75
N LYS A 15 -14.56 -4.10 -10.16
CA LYS A 15 -13.34 -4.70 -9.63
C LYS A 15 -13.00 -4.26 -8.21
N GLY A 16 -13.30 -3.00 -7.88
CA GLY A 16 -13.02 -2.46 -6.55
C GLY A 16 -13.73 -3.24 -5.46
N ALA A 17 -15.03 -3.53 -5.63
CA ALA A 17 -15.81 -4.32 -4.68
C ALA A 17 -15.29 -5.77 -4.57
N GLU A 18 -15.00 -6.43 -5.71
CA GLU A 18 -14.43 -7.78 -5.74
C GLU A 18 -13.10 -7.86 -4.98
N PHE A 19 -12.20 -6.91 -5.23
CA PHE A 19 -10.88 -6.90 -4.62
C PHE A 19 -10.95 -6.59 -3.13
N LEU A 20 -11.79 -5.64 -2.72
CA LEU A 20 -11.97 -5.29 -1.32
C LEU A 20 -12.59 -6.45 -0.52
N ASP A 21 -13.60 -7.14 -1.05
CA ASP A 21 -14.19 -8.33 -0.43
C ASP A 21 -13.11 -9.40 -0.20
N PHE A 22 -12.30 -9.68 -1.24
CA PHE A 22 -11.24 -10.66 -1.12
C PHE A 22 -10.17 -10.25 -0.09
N LEU A 23 -9.74 -9.00 -0.10
CA LEU A 23 -8.81 -8.47 0.90
C LEU A 23 -9.39 -8.62 2.32
N PHE A 24 -10.63 -8.24 2.52
CA PHE A 24 -11.29 -8.34 3.83
C PHE A 24 -11.37 -9.77 4.36
N ARG A 25 -11.61 -10.76 3.49
CA ARG A 25 -11.53 -12.19 3.88
C ARG A 25 -10.14 -12.56 4.37
N THR A 26 -9.07 -12.04 3.76
CA THR A 26 -7.70 -12.29 4.24
C THR A 26 -7.38 -11.55 5.55
N ILE A 27 -8.05 -10.42 5.83
CA ILE A 27 -7.95 -9.70 7.11
C ILE A 27 -8.73 -10.46 8.20
N GLU A 28 -9.92 -10.97 7.90
CA GLU A 28 -10.76 -11.72 8.86
C GLU A 28 -10.02 -12.92 9.45
N ILE A 29 -9.24 -13.63 8.65
CA ILE A 29 -8.52 -14.84 9.09
C ILE A 29 -7.18 -14.55 9.79
N GLN A 30 -6.73 -13.28 9.89
CA GLN A 30 -5.49 -12.96 10.58
C GLN A 30 -5.56 -13.37 12.06
N THR A 31 -4.49 -13.95 12.57
CA THR A 31 -4.40 -14.37 14.00
C THR A 31 -4.17 -13.20 14.95
N PHE A 32 -3.51 -12.13 14.49
CA PHE A 32 -3.44 -10.87 15.23
C PHE A 32 -4.76 -10.12 15.12
N LYS A 33 -5.34 -9.70 16.26
CA LYS A 33 -6.70 -9.11 16.31
C LYS A 33 -6.75 -7.67 16.85
N ASP A 34 -5.66 -7.14 17.42
CA ASP A 34 -5.64 -5.77 17.95
C ASP A 34 -5.36 -4.75 16.85
N PHE A 35 -6.30 -4.62 15.92
CA PHE A 35 -6.21 -3.68 14.81
C PHE A 35 -7.55 -3.01 14.49
N GLU A 36 -7.46 -1.88 13.78
CA GLU A 36 -8.56 -1.26 13.05
C GLU A 36 -8.28 -1.30 11.54
N VAL A 37 -9.31 -1.24 10.74
CA VAL A 37 -9.23 -1.06 9.28
C VAL A 37 -9.74 0.33 8.93
N VAL A 38 -8.95 1.11 8.21
CA VAL A 38 -9.34 2.46 7.76
C VAL A 38 -9.42 2.47 6.24
N VAL A 39 -10.64 2.58 5.72
CA VAL A 39 -10.92 2.62 4.29
C VAL A 39 -11.16 4.06 3.84
N SER A 40 -10.34 4.54 2.91
CA SER A 40 -10.55 5.81 2.23
C SER A 40 -11.00 5.57 0.80
N ASP A 41 -12.25 5.92 0.51
CA ASP A 41 -12.93 5.59 -0.76
C ASP A 41 -13.05 6.80 -1.69
N HIS A 42 -12.39 6.72 -2.84
CA HIS A 42 -12.46 7.68 -3.95
C HIS A 42 -13.51 7.32 -5.01
N SER A 43 -14.32 6.29 -4.81
CA SER A 43 -15.34 5.86 -5.78
C SER A 43 -16.40 6.95 -5.98
N LYS A 44 -16.96 7.00 -7.18
CA LYS A 44 -18.08 7.90 -7.49
C LYS A 44 -19.43 7.35 -7.04
N ASP A 45 -19.52 6.01 -6.92
CA ASP A 45 -20.73 5.28 -6.49
C ASP A 45 -20.55 4.69 -5.09
N GLU A 46 -21.57 3.98 -4.60
CA GLU A 46 -21.62 3.40 -3.26
C GLU A 46 -21.39 1.87 -3.25
N LYS A 47 -20.88 1.29 -4.34
CA LYS A 47 -20.71 -0.17 -4.47
C LYS A 47 -19.79 -0.80 -3.42
N LEU A 48 -18.85 -0.03 -2.87
CA LEU A 48 -17.97 -0.52 -1.81
C LEU A 48 -18.67 -0.58 -0.45
N VAL A 49 -19.75 0.15 -0.25
CA VAL A 49 -20.46 0.24 1.05
C VAL A 49 -21.03 -1.12 1.44
N ASP A 50 -21.65 -1.85 0.51
CA ASP A 50 -22.21 -3.18 0.78
C ASP A 50 -21.14 -4.17 1.25
N VAL A 51 -19.97 -4.13 0.63
CA VAL A 51 -18.81 -4.94 1.05
C VAL A 51 -18.38 -4.54 2.45
N ILE A 52 -18.21 -3.25 2.72
CA ILE A 52 -17.78 -2.74 4.02
C ILE A 52 -18.78 -3.16 5.11
N ASP A 53 -20.07 -2.99 4.87
CA ASP A 53 -21.12 -3.31 5.83
C ASP A 53 -21.15 -4.81 6.18
N SER A 54 -20.86 -5.67 5.22
CA SER A 54 -20.81 -7.13 5.45
C SER A 54 -19.70 -7.57 6.42
N PHE A 55 -18.67 -6.74 6.63
CA PHE A 55 -17.52 -7.03 7.52
C PHE A 55 -17.49 -6.21 8.81
N LYS A 56 -18.41 -5.25 9.02
CA LYS A 56 -18.44 -4.42 10.24
C LYS A 56 -18.61 -5.23 11.54
N SER A 57 -19.20 -6.42 11.49
CA SER A 57 -19.32 -7.32 12.64
C SER A 57 -18.09 -8.20 12.88
N LYS A 58 -17.10 -8.17 11.97
CA LYS A 58 -15.93 -9.04 12.00
C LYS A 58 -14.67 -8.35 12.57
N PHE A 59 -14.51 -7.07 12.28
CA PHE A 59 -13.44 -6.23 12.78
C PHE A 59 -13.83 -4.75 12.73
N ASP A 60 -13.10 -3.92 13.46
CA ASP A 60 -13.33 -2.47 13.54
C ASP A 60 -13.00 -1.80 12.20
N ILE A 61 -14.01 -1.22 11.52
CA ILE A 61 -13.86 -0.55 10.22
C ILE A 61 -14.27 0.92 10.33
N LYS A 62 -13.33 1.80 10.04
CA LYS A 62 -13.58 3.21 9.80
C LYS A 62 -13.66 3.47 8.30
N TYR A 63 -14.84 3.77 7.78
CA TYR A 63 -15.06 4.12 6.38
C TYR A 63 -15.13 5.62 6.17
N ILE A 64 -14.41 6.13 5.17
CA ILE A 64 -14.39 7.53 4.79
C ILE A 64 -14.66 7.65 3.28
N LYS A 65 -15.79 8.25 2.91
CA LYS A 65 -16.04 8.67 1.53
C LYS A 65 -15.20 9.92 1.25
N ASN A 66 -14.07 9.75 0.59
CA ASN A 66 -13.16 10.85 0.30
C ASN A 66 -13.54 11.50 -1.03
N LYS A 67 -14.02 12.74 -0.97
CA LYS A 67 -14.43 13.53 -2.15
C LYS A 67 -13.35 14.49 -2.64
N ASN A 68 -12.21 14.56 -1.93
CA ASN A 68 -11.12 15.47 -2.25
C ASN A 68 -10.11 14.80 -3.19
N SER A 69 -9.60 15.52 -4.18
CA SER A 69 -8.57 15.05 -5.11
C SER A 69 -8.94 13.72 -5.80
N LEU A 70 -10.19 13.59 -6.24
CA LEU A 70 -10.72 12.36 -6.84
C LEU A 70 -9.81 11.85 -7.97
N GLY A 71 -9.50 10.54 -7.93
CA GLY A 71 -8.62 9.89 -8.90
C GLY A 71 -7.14 9.99 -8.59
N ASN A 72 -6.74 10.75 -7.55
CA ASN A 72 -5.35 10.85 -7.10
C ASN A 72 -5.06 9.76 -6.04
N GLY A 73 -4.33 8.71 -6.43
CA GLY A 73 -3.99 7.59 -5.55
C GLY A 73 -3.19 8.00 -4.31
N PRO A 74 -2.08 8.75 -4.44
CA PRO A 74 -1.32 9.29 -3.31
C PRO A 74 -2.18 10.11 -2.34
N ALA A 75 -3.04 11.00 -2.83
CA ALA A 75 -3.93 11.79 -1.98
C ALA A 75 -4.93 10.91 -1.19
N ASN A 76 -5.45 9.86 -1.84
CA ASN A 76 -6.33 8.91 -1.18
C ASN A 76 -5.59 8.07 -0.14
N THR A 77 -4.36 7.68 -0.43
CA THR A 77 -3.47 6.98 0.52
C THR A 77 -3.18 7.86 1.74
N ASN A 78 -2.81 9.11 1.52
CA ASN A 78 -2.60 10.11 2.59
C ASN A 78 -3.87 10.30 3.44
N ASN A 79 -5.04 10.28 2.81
CA ASN A 79 -6.30 10.40 3.54
C ASN A 79 -6.59 9.15 4.40
N ALA A 80 -6.34 7.94 3.92
CA ALA A 80 -6.45 6.72 4.72
C ALA A 80 -5.51 6.79 5.94
N ILE A 81 -4.23 7.08 5.72
CA ILE A 81 -3.20 7.17 6.75
C ILE A 81 -3.57 8.20 7.82
N ARG A 82 -3.99 9.41 7.42
CA ARG A 82 -4.36 10.50 8.35
C ARG A 82 -5.49 10.12 9.29
N ASN A 83 -6.35 9.22 8.88
CA ASN A 83 -7.50 8.75 9.65
C ASN A 83 -7.20 7.52 10.53
N CYS A 84 -5.98 6.99 10.49
CA CYS A 84 -5.52 5.90 11.35
C CYS A 84 -5.25 6.39 12.79
N SER A 85 -5.66 5.59 13.78
CA SER A 85 -5.42 5.87 15.20
C SER A 85 -4.30 5.02 15.81
N GLY A 86 -3.92 3.91 15.15
CA GLY A 86 -2.92 2.98 15.64
C GLY A 86 -1.50 3.57 15.63
N GLU A 87 -0.64 3.02 16.49
CA GLU A 87 0.77 3.40 16.58
C GLU A 87 1.61 2.87 15.41
N ILE A 88 1.17 1.74 14.83
CA ILE A 88 1.73 1.16 13.61
C ILE A 88 0.67 1.25 12.51
N ILE A 89 1.05 1.75 11.35
CA ILE A 89 0.21 1.82 10.17
C ILE A 89 0.74 0.85 9.11
N LYS A 90 -0.07 -0.15 8.77
CA LYS A 90 0.16 -1.09 7.69
C LYS A 90 -0.59 -0.61 6.45
N LEU A 91 0.13 -0.28 5.39
CA LEU A 91 -0.52 0.02 4.11
C LEU A 91 -0.97 -1.27 3.42
N MET A 92 -2.17 -1.24 2.83
CA MET A 92 -2.68 -2.33 2.02
C MET A 92 -3.55 -1.75 0.91
N PHE A 93 -3.11 -1.86 -0.33
CA PHE A 93 -3.90 -1.43 -1.47
C PHE A 93 -4.99 -2.46 -1.75
N GLN A 94 -6.15 -2.01 -2.19
CA GLN A 94 -7.35 -2.85 -2.29
C GLN A 94 -7.21 -4.07 -3.21
N ASP A 95 -6.32 -4.01 -4.19
CA ASP A 95 -6.04 -5.11 -5.13
C ASP A 95 -5.01 -6.12 -4.62
N ASP A 96 -4.30 -5.80 -3.53
CA ASP A 96 -3.38 -6.70 -2.84
C ASP A 96 -4.05 -7.40 -1.65
N PHE A 97 -3.41 -8.41 -1.08
CA PHE A 97 -3.96 -9.15 0.06
C PHE A 97 -2.86 -9.81 0.91
N PHE A 98 -3.20 -10.19 2.15
CA PHE A 98 -2.29 -10.93 3.02
C PHE A 98 -2.09 -12.35 2.52
N TYR A 99 -0.83 -12.80 2.48
CA TYR A 99 -0.47 -14.10 1.94
C TYR A 99 -0.98 -15.27 2.79
N ASP A 100 -0.88 -15.14 4.12
CA ASP A 100 -1.36 -16.14 5.08
C ASP A 100 -1.98 -15.50 6.33
N SER A 101 -2.52 -16.33 7.21
CA SER A 101 -3.18 -15.87 8.45
C SER A 101 -2.20 -15.34 9.53
N GLN A 102 -0.90 -15.54 9.38
CA GLN A 102 0.13 -15.08 10.32
C GLN A 102 0.80 -13.78 9.87
N ALA A 103 0.50 -13.32 8.66
CA ALA A 103 1.21 -12.19 8.04
C ALA A 103 1.18 -10.93 8.91
N LEU A 104 0.00 -10.55 9.42
CA LEU A 104 -0.15 -9.36 10.24
C LEU A 104 0.56 -9.48 11.60
N LYS A 105 0.50 -10.68 12.21
CA LYS A 105 1.22 -10.96 13.47
C LYS A 105 2.73 -10.85 13.27
N LYS A 106 3.29 -11.44 12.23
CA LYS A 106 4.72 -11.37 11.90
C LYS A 106 5.19 -9.92 11.68
N ILE A 107 4.38 -9.13 10.94
CA ILE A 107 4.66 -7.71 10.75
C ILE A 107 4.69 -6.97 12.09
N TYR A 108 3.68 -7.19 12.94
CA TYR A 108 3.57 -6.53 14.23
C TYR A 108 4.73 -6.91 15.17
N ASP A 109 5.01 -8.20 15.31
CA ASP A 109 6.05 -8.73 16.21
C ASP A 109 7.48 -8.32 15.79
N SER A 110 7.66 -7.90 14.55
CA SER A 110 8.97 -7.50 14.01
C SER A 110 9.39 -6.08 14.38
N PHE A 111 8.45 -5.22 14.80
CA PHE A 111 8.81 -3.87 15.22
C PHE A 111 9.60 -3.88 16.53
N ASP A 112 10.67 -3.11 16.54
CA ASP A 112 11.53 -2.86 17.68
C ASP A 112 11.66 -1.35 17.98
N ASP A 113 12.45 -1.00 19.00
CA ASP A 113 12.66 0.39 19.40
C ASP A 113 13.65 1.14 18.46
N LYS A 114 14.39 0.42 17.62
CA LYS A 114 15.44 0.99 16.77
C LYS A 114 14.96 1.37 15.39
N HIS A 115 13.94 0.68 14.89
CA HIS A 115 13.44 0.89 13.53
C HIS A 115 12.05 1.50 13.55
N ASP A 116 11.79 2.41 12.63
CA ASP A 116 10.53 3.12 12.53
C ASP A 116 9.66 2.66 11.37
N TRP A 117 10.20 1.83 10.50
CA TRP A 117 9.48 1.26 9.37
C TRP A 117 10.03 -0.11 8.96
N LEU A 118 9.21 -0.81 8.18
CA LEU A 118 9.41 -2.19 7.80
C LEU A 118 8.94 -2.40 6.36
N VAL A 119 9.62 -3.29 5.64
CA VAL A 119 9.15 -3.83 4.34
C VAL A 119 9.26 -5.35 4.35
N CYS A 120 8.21 -6.03 3.86
CA CYS A 120 8.17 -7.48 3.80
C CYS A 120 8.23 -8.01 2.36
N GLY A 121 8.46 -9.30 2.20
CA GLY A 121 8.39 -9.96 0.91
C GLY A 121 6.98 -10.02 0.34
N SER A 122 6.89 -10.07 -0.97
CA SER A 122 5.64 -10.27 -1.70
C SER A 122 5.79 -11.28 -2.83
N ASN A 123 4.65 -11.78 -3.31
CA ASN A 123 4.59 -12.56 -4.54
C ASN A 123 3.54 -11.99 -5.50
N HIS A 124 3.54 -12.48 -6.73
CA HIS A 124 2.57 -12.08 -7.76
C HIS A 124 1.60 -13.21 -8.06
N THR A 125 0.32 -12.85 -8.23
CA THR A 125 -0.74 -13.76 -8.67
C THR A 125 -1.65 -13.08 -9.68
N GLN A 126 -2.25 -13.85 -10.61
CA GLN A 126 -3.26 -13.37 -11.57
C GLN A 126 -4.63 -14.02 -11.34
N ASN A 127 -4.74 -14.92 -10.38
CA ASN A 127 -5.92 -15.74 -10.16
C ASN A 127 -6.34 -15.84 -8.69
N ASN A 128 -6.26 -14.71 -7.98
CA ASN A 128 -6.68 -14.58 -6.58
C ASN A 128 -5.97 -15.61 -5.66
N GLY A 129 -4.65 -15.80 -5.86
CA GLY A 129 -3.85 -16.65 -4.97
C GLY A 129 -3.97 -18.15 -5.24
N LYS A 130 -4.64 -18.59 -6.31
CA LYS A 130 -4.64 -20.02 -6.69
C LYS A 130 -3.27 -20.50 -7.17
N SER A 131 -2.47 -19.59 -7.71
CA SER A 131 -1.06 -19.81 -8.06
C SER A 131 -0.25 -18.53 -7.97
N PHE A 132 1.05 -18.68 -7.72
CA PHE A 132 2.01 -17.58 -7.61
C PHE A 132 3.17 -17.85 -8.56
N TYR A 133 3.71 -16.81 -9.20
CA TYR A 133 4.73 -17.00 -10.25
C TYR A 133 6.00 -16.15 -10.06
N ARG A 134 6.00 -15.21 -9.13
CA ARG A 134 7.15 -14.35 -8.85
C ARG A 134 7.20 -14.01 -7.37
N ASN A 135 8.34 -14.30 -6.74
CA ASN A 135 8.63 -13.87 -5.37
C ASN A 135 9.56 -12.67 -5.40
N ILE A 136 9.27 -11.66 -4.59
CA ILE A 136 10.06 -10.46 -4.41
C ILE A 136 10.44 -10.38 -2.94
N TYR A 137 11.72 -10.46 -2.65
CA TYR A 137 12.28 -10.21 -1.32
C TYR A 137 12.87 -8.80 -1.30
N PRO A 138 12.43 -7.93 -0.37
CA PRO A 138 12.80 -6.54 -0.38
C PRO A 138 14.31 -6.37 -0.20
N LYS A 139 14.89 -5.53 -1.04
CA LYS A 139 16.30 -5.18 -1.00
C LYS A 139 16.47 -3.72 -1.39
N TRP A 140 17.28 -2.98 -0.62
CA TRP A 140 17.56 -1.60 -0.99
C TRP A 140 18.40 -1.51 -2.26
N ASN A 141 17.99 -0.62 -3.14
CA ASN A 141 18.76 -0.21 -4.30
C ASN A 141 18.80 1.32 -4.34
N LYS A 142 20.00 1.92 -4.28
CA LYS A 142 20.15 3.39 -4.33
C LYS A 142 19.64 4.02 -5.63
N ARG A 143 19.37 3.22 -6.67
CA ARG A 143 18.72 3.66 -7.90
C ARG A 143 17.18 3.69 -7.79
N ILE A 144 16.61 3.42 -6.60
CA ILE A 144 15.15 3.46 -6.39
C ILE A 144 14.59 4.84 -6.76
N ILE A 145 15.31 5.93 -6.44
CA ILE A 145 14.93 7.31 -6.81
C ILE A 145 14.96 7.55 -8.34
N LYS A 146 15.47 6.61 -9.11
CA LYS A 146 15.48 6.56 -10.58
C LYS A 146 14.51 5.53 -11.14
N GLY A 147 13.52 5.09 -10.34
CA GLY A 147 12.50 4.14 -10.76
C GLY A 147 12.89 2.65 -10.68
N VAL A 148 14.07 2.32 -10.12
CA VAL A 148 14.47 0.91 -9.91
C VAL A 148 13.88 0.41 -8.60
N ASN A 149 12.60 0.03 -8.60
CA ASN A 149 11.92 -0.51 -7.42
C ASN A 149 12.33 -1.98 -7.21
N THR A 150 13.04 -2.24 -6.10
CA THR A 150 13.45 -3.57 -5.64
C THR A 150 12.82 -3.94 -4.30
N ILE A 151 11.80 -3.18 -3.89
CA ILE A 151 11.03 -3.41 -2.66
C ILE A 151 9.68 -4.05 -2.97
N SER A 152 8.90 -3.51 -3.87
CA SER A 152 7.57 -3.91 -4.34
C SER A 152 6.55 -2.78 -4.18
N SER A 153 5.24 -3.09 -4.23
CA SER A 153 4.15 -2.13 -4.03
C SER A 153 4.12 -1.59 -2.58
N PRO A 154 3.50 -0.43 -2.32
CA PRO A 154 3.37 0.09 -0.95
C PRO A 154 2.66 -0.86 0.02
N SER A 155 1.92 -1.85 -0.47
CA SER A 155 1.30 -2.87 0.37
C SER A 155 2.31 -3.73 1.17
N VAL A 156 3.60 -3.72 0.81
CA VAL A 156 4.61 -4.43 1.62
C VAL A 156 5.11 -3.61 2.82
N MET A 157 4.74 -2.33 2.90
CA MET A 157 5.24 -1.40 3.92
C MET A 157 4.34 -1.35 5.15
N ALA A 158 4.97 -1.27 6.32
CA ALA A 158 4.38 -0.80 7.57
C ALA A 158 5.33 0.20 8.22
N ALA A 159 4.79 1.20 8.93
CA ALA A 159 5.61 2.17 9.65
C ALA A 159 4.92 2.63 10.93
N LYS A 160 5.72 3.08 11.91
CA LYS A 160 5.20 3.79 13.08
C LYS A 160 4.51 5.07 12.61
N LYS A 161 3.41 5.43 13.27
CA LYS A 161 2.60 6.61 12.91
C LYS A 161 3.43 7.89 12.78
N LYS A 162 4.44 8.09 13.65
CA LYS A 162 5.33 9.27 13.61
C LYS A 162 6.05 9.47 12.27
N VAL A 163 6.27 8.40 11.49
CA VAL A 163 6.85 8.48 10.14
C VAL A 163 5.89 9.20 9.21
N PHE A 164 4.63 8.80 9.20
CA PHE A 164 3.61 9.38 8.34
C PHE A 164 3.10 10.75 8.84
N ASP A 165 3.31 11.08 10.10
CA ASP A 165 3.06 12.44 10.61
C ASP A 165 4.03 13.46 9.98
N GLN A 166 5.24 13.03 9.60
CA GLN A 166 6.29 13.86 9.00
C GLN A 166 6.39 13.70 7.47
N ILE A 167 6.22 12.48 6.95
CA ILE A 167 6.36 12.18 5.53
C ILE A 167 5.01 11.72 4.97
N LYS A 168 4.64 12.27 3.83
CA LYS A 168 3.43 11.91 3.10
C LYS A 168 3.78 11.46 1.69
N PHE A 169 2.92 10.65 1.09
CA PHE A 169 2.99 10.41 -0.34
C PHE A 169 2.89 11.71 -1.11
N ASP A 170 3.76 11.92 -2.09
CA ASP A 170 3.73 13.11 -2.95
C ASP A 170 2.57 13.02 -3.93
N GLU A 171 1.59 13.90 -3.78
CA GLU A 171 0.33 13.90 -4.55
C GLU A 171 0.52 14.30 -6.02
N SER A 172 1.71 14.77 -6.39
CA SER A 172 2.07 15.07 -7.79
C SER A 172 2.60 13.85 -8.55
N LEU A 173 2.87 12.73 -7.87
CA LEU A 173 3.42 11.53 -8.46
C LEU A 173 2.35 10.47 -8.74
N VAL A 174 2.55 9.71 -9.82
CA VAL A 174 1.69 8.58 -10.21
C VAL A 174 2.52 7.29 -10.25
N MET A 175 3.59 7.27 -11.01
CA MET A 175 4.44 6.08 -11.21
C MET A 175 5.57 5.96 -10.19
N MET A 176 6.07 7.08 -9.73
CA MET A 176 7.21 7.14 -8.81
C MET A 176 6.79 7.21 -7.33
N MET A 177 5.48 7.14 -7.03
CA MET A 177 4.98 7.33 -5.67
C MET A 177 5.57 6.36 -4.65
N ASP A 178 5.74 5.08 -5.02
CA ASP A 178 6.35 4.04 -4.17
C ASP A 178 7.86 4.23 -4.04
N CYS A 179 8.54 4.50 -5.14
CA CYS A 179 9.99 4.71 -5.13
C CYS A 179 10.37 5.96 -4.32
N GLU A 180 9.59 7.02 -4.48
CA GLU A 180 9.80 8.29 -3.77
C GLU A 180 9.58 8.16 -2.28
N ILE A 181 8.46 7.56 -1.85
CA ILE A 181 8.15 7.42 -0.43
C ILE A 181 9.17 6.54 0.29
N TYR A 182 9.61 5.42 -0.30
CA TYR A 182 10.66 4.58 0.26
C TYR A 182 11.99 5.33 0.39
N PHE A 183 12.36 6.10 -0.64
CA PHE A 183 13.59 6.90 -0.61
C PHE A 183 13.52 7.97 0.48
N HIS A 184 12.41 8.68 0.58
CA HIS A 184 12.20 9.75 1.54
C HIS A 184 12.23 9.24 2.98
N ILE A 185 11.47 8.16 3.26
CA ILE A 185 11.47 7.57 4.60
C ILE A 185 12.87 7.09 4.99
N LYS A 186 13.56 6.39 4.11
CA LYS A 186 14.93 5.93 4.40
C LYS A 186 15.89 7.08 4.67
N LYS A 187 15.78 8.16 3.93
CA LYS A 187 16.62 9.35 4.11
C LYS A 187 16.45 9.98 5.49
N GLU A 188 15.21 10.07 5.99
CA GLU A 188 14.88 10.77 7.24
C GLU A 188 14.86 9.84 8.47
N PHE A 189 14.49 8.57 8.31
CA PHE A 189 14.29 7.59 9.39
C PHE A 189 15.26 6.40 9.35
N GLY A 190 16.20 6.34 8.40
CA GLY A 190 17.19 5.28 8.28
C GLY A 190 16.67 3.98 7.67
N GLU A 191 17.39 2.87 7.94
CA GLU A 191 17.09 1.56 7.34
C GLU A 191 15.76 0.99 7.85
N PRO A 192 14.99 0.30 6.97
CA PRO A 192 13.84 -0.48 7.40
C PRO A 192 14.27 -1.80 8.04
N ILE A 193 13.33 -2.43 8.75
CA ILE A 193 13.39 -3.87 8.95
C ILE A 193 13.06 -4.55 7.62
N TYR A 194 13.95 -5.41 7.13
CA TYR A 194 13.71 -6.22 5.94
C TYR A 194 13.20 -7.61 6.35
N LEU A 195 11.90 -7.85 6.23
CA LEU A 195 11.34 -9.19 6.43
C LEU A 195 11.43 -9.98 5.12
N HIS A 196 12.38 -10.91 5.05
CA HIS A 196 12.55 -11.79 3.90
C HIS A 196 11.56 -12.97 3.92
N GLU A 197 10.31 -12.67 4.26
CA GLU A 197 9.19 -13.61 4.22
C GLU A 197 8.09 -13.04 3.32
N ILE A 198 7.42 -13.91 2.57
CA ILE A 198 6.27 -13.52 1.75
C ILE A 198 5.07 -13.34 2.67
N LEU A 199 4.65 -12.10 2.88
CA LEU A 199 3.52 -11.74 3.75
C LEU A 199 2.39 -11.02 3.00
N VAL A 200 2.67 -10.57 1.78
CA VAL A 200 1.72 -9.88 0.90
C VAL A 200 1.71 -10.54 -0.46
N SER A 201 0.53 -10.62 -1.06
CA SER A 201 0.35 -11.04 -2.46
C SER A 201 -0.15 -9.87 -3.29
N ASN A 202 0.62 -9.54 -4.33
CA ASN A 202 0.25 -8.52 -5.29
C ASN A 202 -0.57 -9.16 -6.41
N ARG A 203 -1.80 -8.69 -6.58
CA ARG A 203 -2.64 -9.12 -7.71
C ARG A 203 -2.23 -8.34 -8.95
N ILE A 204 -1.91 -9.07 -10.03
CA ILE A 204 -1.53 -8.48 -11.31
C ILE A 204 -2.70 -8.56 -12.27
N HIS A 205 -3.18 -7.41 -12.72
CA HIS A 205 -4.31 -7.29 -13.65
C HIS A 205 -4.11 -6.12 -14.63
N GLN A 206 -4.86 -6.15 -15.76
CA GLN A 206 -4.66 -5.17 -16.85
C GLN A 206 -5.10 -3.73 -16.51
N ASP A 207 -5.93 -3.56 -15.48
CA ASP A 207 -6.44 -2.25 -15.08
C ASP A 207 -5.52 -1.53 -14.07
N GLN A 208 -4.38 -2.11 -13.68
CA GLN A 208 -3.39 -1.46 -12.83
C GLN A 208 -2.79 -0.23 -13.52
N ILE A 209 -2.41 0.76 -12.71
CA ILE A 209 -1.75 1.98 -13.21
C ILE A 209 -0.50 1.61 -14.04
N SER A 210 0.36 0.73 -13.53
CA SER A 210 1.57 0.27 -14.21
C SER A 210 1.29 -0.40 -15.56
N SER A 211 0.19 -1.15 -15.70
CA SER A 211 -0.21 -1.78 -16.96
C SER A 211 -0.69 -0.76 -17.98
N ARG A 212 -1.42 0.27 -17.55
CA ARG A 212 -1.88 1.36 -18.43
C ARG A 212 -0.72 2.19 -18.94
N TYR A 213 0.27 2.46 -18.12
CA TYR A 213 1.47 3.20 -18.50
C TYR A 213 2.28 2.43 -19.55
N ASN A 214 2.45 1.12 -19.42
CA ASN A 214 3.19 0.31 -20.40
C ASN A 214 2.50 0.26 -21.79
N SER A 215 1.24 0.66 -21.90
CA SER A 215 0.45 0.61 -23.14
C SER A 215 0.30 1.95 -23.84
N SER A 216 0.75 3.07 -23.27
CA SER A 216 0.61 4.42 -23.85
C SER A 216 1.95 4.97 -24.36
N SER A 217 1.93 5.62 -25.54
CA SER A 217 3.14 6.19 -26.17
C SER A 217 3.74 7.38 -25.39
N ASN A 218 3.00 8.00 -24.49
CA ASN A 218 3.45 9.17 -23.71
C ASN A 218 3.99 8.77 -22.32
N SER A 219 3.79 7.52 -21.89
CA SER A 219 4.13 7.07 -20.53
C SER A 219 5.62 7.14 -20.18
N ALA A 220 6.49 6.91 -21.16
CA ALA A 220 7.93 7.01 -20.94
C ALA A 220 8.35 8.46 -20.61
N ASN A 221 7.77 9.44 -21.30
CA ASN A 221 8.05 10.86 -21.02
C ASN A 221 7.53 11.28 -19.65
N ASP A 222 6.35 10.80 -19.25
CA ASP A 222 5.77 11.12 -17.93
C ASP A 222 6.61 10.52 -16.79
N LEU A 223 7.05 9.27 -16.94
CA LEU A 223 7.95 8.64 -15.96
C LEU A 223 9.29 9.37 -15.85
N ASP A 224 9.90 9.79 -16.98
CA ASP A 224 11.14 10.57 -17.00
C ASP A 224 10.97 11.92 -16.30
N LEU A 225 9.83 12.58 -16.44
CA LEU A 225 9.52 13.83 -15.74
C LEU A 225 9.39 13.61 -14.23
N GLU A 226 8.68 12.56 -13.80
CA GLU A 226 8.58 12.21 -12.38
C GLU A 226 9.95 11.86 -11.78
N ILE A 227 10.81 11.11 -12.50
CA ILE A 227 12.19 10.82 -12.09
C ILE A 227 12.99 12.10 -11.91
N LYS A 228 12.97 13.01 -12.89
CA LYS A 228 13.66 14.30 -12.80
C LYS A 228 13.18 15.13 -11.61
N TYR A 229 11.88 15.15 -11.39
CA TYR A 229 11.25 15.81 -10.23
C TYR A 229 11.79 15.21 -8.91
N CYS A 230 11.74 13.89 -8.74
CA CYS A 230 12.21 13.20 -7.54
C CYS A 230 13.70 13.47 -7.28
N LEU A 231 14.55 13.42 -8.33
CA LEU A 231 15.96 13.75 -8.23
C LEU A 231 16.18 15.20 -7.78
N SER A 232 15.42 16.16 -8.34
CA SER A 232 15.50 17.57 -7.96
C SER A 232 15.05 17.85 -6.53
N LYS A 233 14.07 17.08 -6.04
CA LYS A 233 13.51 17.19 -4.68
C LYS A 233 14.47 16.67 -3.61
N HIS A 234 15.19 15.59 -3.88
CA HIS A 234 15.93 14.84 -2.85
C HIS A 234 17.46 14.92 -2.95
N LEU A 235 18.03 15.29 -4.10
CA LEU A 235 19.47 15.27 -4.35
C LEU A 235 20.08 16.67 -4.62
N LYS A 236 19.44 17.71 -4.08
CA LYS A 236 19.99 19.06 -4.05
C LYS A 236 21.05 19.21 -2.96
#